data_2cdfec8e86db45c1d1d3e853480fb7a7
#
_entry.id   2cdfec8e86db45c1d1d3e853480fb7a7
#
_cell.length_a   1.000
_cell.length_b   1.000
_cell.length_c   1.000
_cell.angle_alpha   90.00
_cell.angle_beta   90.00
_cell.angle_gamma   90.00
#
_symmetry.space_group_name_H-M   'P 1'
#
loop_
_entity.id
_entity.type
_entity.pdbx_description
1 polymer ?
#
loop_
_entity_poly.entity_id
_entity_poly.type
_entity_poly.pdbx_seq_one_letter_code
_entity_poly.pdbx_strand_id
1 'polypeptide(L)'
;MENQNTHIDKDTFLAQWLEGNLSDKELKNRITEADYNFYLKLRKGLHTSDKLNASTQHSFNKIQQKIANKKTPIFKLYPVRWSIGIAASIVFLFGLFSILGNNDIIYETNFGETKTITLLDDSQVILNSKSTIVFNENNWKKSRQLTLDGEAYFKVEKGNTFTVNTNNGSVTVLGTQFNVNSKNDFFDVVCYEGKVSVTLESSEHILLPTERIRKINGNPSKSSATQFSKPTWVDGESTFKSVPIRYVITALENQYNIKIDSESIDDSTVFSGSFPHDNLNIALITVFDALNMKYNKNDNRNIKLRY
;
A
#
# COMPACT_ATOMS: atom_id res chain seq x y z
N MET A 1 -14.96 -56.73 -42.13
CA MET A 1 -13.64 -56.68 -42.80
C MET A 1 -12.89 -55.48 -42.17
N GLU A 2 -12.12 -55.82 -41.15
CA GLU A 2 -11.35 -54.87 -40.35
C GLU A 2 -10.03 -54.57 -41.05
N ASN A 3 -9.80 -53.28 -41.32
CA ASN A 3 -8.52 -52.77 -41.76
C ASN A 3 -7.71 -52.38 -40.50
N GLN A 4 -6.85 -53.28 -40.04
CA GLN A 4 -5.83 -52.93 -39.03
C GLN A 4 -4.70 -52.17 -39.72
N ASN A 5 -4.69 -50.90 -39.52
CA ASN A 5 -3.60 -49.97 -39.88
C ASN A 5 -2.53 -50.07 -38.79
N THR A 6 -1.55 -50.93 -38.92
CA THR A 6 -0.37 -51.02 -38.05
C THR A 6 0.53 -49.80 -38.30
N HIS A 7 0.50 -48.87 -37.39
CA HIS A 7 1.47 -47.78 -37.32
C HIS A 7 2.81 -48.38 -36.86
N ILE A 8 3.68 -48.74 -37.83
CA ILE A 8 5.04 -49.18 -37.52
C ILE A 8 5.85 -47.93 -37.19
N ASP A 9 6.29 -47.85 -35.93
CA ASP A 9 7.03 -46.72 -35.38
C ASP A 9 8.37 -46.52 -36.10
N LYS A 10 8.70 -45.31 -36.51
CA LYS A 10 9.94 -44.97 -37.26
C LYS A 10 11.21 -45.41 -36.55
N ASP A 11 11.18 -45.53 -35.22
CA ASP A 11 12.33 -45.89 -34.39
C ASP A 11 12.71 -47.39 -34.53
N THR A 12 11.78 -48.24 -34.93
CA THR A 12 12.05 -49.67 -35.16
C THR A 12 12.84 -49.94 -36.45
N PHE A 13 12.80 -49.09 -37.46
CA PHE A 13 13.53 -49.30 -38.71
C PHE A 13 15.05 -49.18 -38.55
N LEU A 14 15.51 -48.26 -37.73
CA LEU A 14 16.93 -48.08 -37.46
C LEU A 14 17.50 -49.31 -36.72
N ALA A 15 16.79 -49.83 -35.73
CA ALA A 15 17.21 -51.00 -34.97
C ALA A 15 17.31 -52.23 -35.87
N GLN A 16 16.27 -52.53 -36.67
CA GLN A 16 16.25 -53.65 -37.60
C GLN A 16 17.33 -53.58 -38.68
N TRP A 17 17.66 -52.37 -39.14
CA TRP A 17 18.72 -52.18 -40.11
C TRP A 17 20.12 -52.33 -39.50
N LEU A 18 20.32 -51.90 -38.29
CA LEU A 18 21.58 -52.07 -37.56
C LEU A 18 21.83 -53.52 -37.19
N GLU A 19 20.78 -54.31 -36.90
CA GLU A 19 20.82 -55.72 -36.61
C GLU A 19 20.95 -56.60 -37.88
N GLY A 20 20.89 -55.97 -39.07
CA GLY A 20 20.98 -56.70 -40.34
C GLY A 20 19.66 -57.38 -40.86
N ASN A 21 18.55 -57.12 -40.15
CA ASN A 21 17.23 -57.69 -40.49
C ASN A 21 16.52 -56.82 -41.55
N LEU A 22 17.03 -55.65 -41.94
CA LEU A 22 16.51 -54.81 -42.99
C LEU A 22 17.66 -54.42 -43.95
N SER A 23 17.47 -54.57 -45.26
CA SER A 23 18.50 -54.21 -46.25
C SER A 23 18.56 -52.70 -46.49
N ASP A 24 19.72 -52.21 -46.97
CA ASP A 24 19.93 -50.80 -47.32
C ASP A 24 18.88 -50.28 -48.34
N LYS A 25 18.44 -51.14 -49.26
CA LYS A 25 17.45 -50.82 -50.31
C LYS A 25 16.05 -50.67 -49.72
N GLU A 26 15.70 -51.48 -48.76
CA GLU A 26 14.40 -51.46 -48.10
C GLU A 26 14.29 -50.26 -47.13
N LEU A 27 15.37 -49.95 -46.43
CA LEU A 27 15.42 -48.77 -45.58
C LEU A 27 15.26 -47.49 -46.41
N LYS A 28 15.99 -47.38 -47.54
CA LYS A 28 15.94 -46.19 -48.44
C LYS A 28 14.54 -45.95 -49.03
N ASN A 29 13.71 -46.98 -49.17
CA ASN A 29 12.34 -46.86 -49.67
C ASN A 29 11.33 -46.44 -48.58
N ARG A 30 11.71 -46.48 -47.29
CA ARG A 30 10.80 -46.25 -46.15
C ARG A 30 11.06 -44.98 -45.40
N ILE A 31 12.22 -44.30 -45.64
CA ILE A 31 12.62 -43.09 -44.96
C ILE A 31 13.06 -42.01 -45.97
N THR A 32 13.20 -40.77 -45.52
CA THR A 32 13.68 -39.68 -46.36
C THR A 32 15.16 -39.87 -46.71
N GLU A 33 15.61 -39.29 -47.82
CA GLU A 33 17.01 -39.35 -48.24
C GLU A 33 17.96 -38.65 -47.22
N ALA A 34 17.46 -37.65 -46.52
CA ALA A 34 18.18 -36.99 -45.45
C ALA A 34 18.40 -37.91 -44.25
N ASP A 35 17.35 -38.63 -43.81
CA ASP A 35 17.40 -39.58 -42.70
C ASP A 35 18.29 -40.78 -43.04
N TYR A 36 18.23 -41.28 -44.29
CA TYR A 36 19.09 -42.34 -44.73
C TYR A 36 20.58 -41.99 -44.70
N ASN A 37 20.94 -40.81 -45.14
CA ASN A 37 22.31 -40.32 -45.07
C ASN A 37 22.80 -40.13 -43.63
N PHE A 38 21.92 -39.73 -42.73
CA PHE A 38 22.21 -39.65 -41.32
C PHE A 38 22.46 -41.03 -40.70
N TYR A 39 21.64 -42.03 -41.03
CA TYR A 39 21.79 -43.39 -40.54
C TYR A 39 23.06 -44.07 -41.07
N LEU A 40 23.46 -43.80 -42.31
CA LEU A 40 24.76 -44.25 -42.85
C LEU A 40 25.95 -43.67 -42.08
N LYS A 41 25.89 -42.44 -41.67
CA LYS A 41 26.95 -41.81 -40.83
C LYS A 41 27.01 -42.47 -39.46
N LEU A 42 25.85 -42.74 -38.84
CA LEU A 42 25.74 -43.47 -37.57
C LEU A 42 26.36 -44.86 -37.64
N ARG A 43 26.04 -45.67 -38.67
CA ARG A 43 26.61 -47.03 -38.86
C ARG A 43 28.11 -46.98 -39.06
N LYS A 44 28.61 -46.02 -39.84
CA LYS A 44 30.08 -45.81 -39.99
C LYS A 44 30.75 -45.47 -38.67
N GLY A 45 30.11 -44.64 -37.82
CA GLY A 45 30.62 -44.32 -36.49
C GLY A 45 30.67 -45.55 -35.59
N LEU A 46 29.65 -46.37 -35.55
CA LEU A 46 29.57 -47.58 -34.76
C LEU A 46 30.62 -48.64 -35.19
N HIS A 47 30.76 -48.89 -36.51
CA HIS A 47 31.82 -49.78 -37.03
C HIS A 47 33.24 -49.26 -36.78
N THR A 48 33.44 -47.95 -36.63
CA THR A 48 34.77 -47.42 -36.25
C THR A 48 35.04 -47.63 -34.77
N SER A 49 34.00 -47.64 -33.95
CA SER A 49 34.08 -47.96 -32.54
C SER A 49 34.43 -49.41 -32.25
N ASP A 50 33.88 -50.36 -33.04
CA ASP A 50 34.23 -51.82 -32.90
C ASP A 50 35.68 -52.16 -33.29
N LYS A 51 36.36 -51.33 -34.07
CA LYS A 51 37.76 -51.46 -34.43
C LYS A 51 38.71 -50.93 -33.39
N LEU A 52 38.24 -50.26 -32.36
CA LEU A 52 39.00 -49.89 -31.19
C LEU A 52 39.08 -51.11 -30.23
N ASN A 53 39.84 -52.14 -30.59
CA ASN A 53 40.22 -53.22 -29.70
C ASN A 53 41.16 -52.73 -28.58
N ALA A 54 40.67 -51.87 -27.76
CA ALA A 54 41.27 -51.61 -26.48
C ALA A 54 40.85 -52.74 -25.56
N SER A 55 41.83 -53.55 -25.16
CA SER A 55 41.63 -54.63 -24.19
C SER A 55 40.82 -54.11 -23.02
N THR A 56 39.55 -54.51 -22.96
CA THR A 56 38.60 -54.11 -21.92
C THR A 56 39.14 -54.41 -20.53
N GLN A 57 39.90 -55.49 -20.44
CA GLN A 57 40.54 -55.95 -19.18
C GLN A 57 41.66 -55.00 -18.71
N HIS A 58 42.43 -54.43 -19.61
CA HIS A 58 43.49 -53.48 -19.25
C HIS A 58 42.90 -52.13 -18.86
N SER A 59 41.85 -51.69 -19.54
CA SER A 59 41.14 -50.44 -19.19
C SER A 59 40.39 -50.60 -17.87
N PHE A 60 39.76 -51.74 -17.63
CA PHE A 60 39.06 -52.04 -16.38
C PHE A 60 40.01 -52.05 -15.17
N ASN A 61 41.18 -52.72 -15.29
CA ASN A 61 42.19 -52.76 -14.23
C ASN A 61 42.77 -51.34 -13.94
N LYS A 62 42.95 -50.54 -14.97
CA LYS A 62 43.41 -49.14 -14.81
C LYS A 62 42.37 -48.25 -14.13
N ILE A 63 41.09 -48.47 -14.37
CA ILE A 63 39.98 -47.81 -13.74
C ILE A 63 39.85 -48.26 -12.27
N GLN A 64 39.93 -49.58 -12.01
CA GLN A 64 39.92 -50.10 -10.63
C GLN A 64 41.07 -49.54 -9.78
N GLN A 65 42.28 -49.50 -10.35
CA GLN A 65 43.43 -48.87 -9.64
C GLN A 65 43.25 -47.39 -9.39
N LYS A 66 42.64 -46.66 -10.31
CA LYS A 66 42.32 -45.24 -10.10
C LYS A 66 41.22 -45.03 -9.07
N ILE A 67 40.27 -45.94 -8.96
CA ILE A 67 39.19 -45.89 -7.97
C ILE A 67 39.74 -46.27 -6.58
N ALA A 68 40.60 -47.31 -6.49
CA ALA A 68 41.22 -47.76 -5.25
C ALA A 68 42.19 -46.68 -4.66
N ASN A 69 42.84 -45.91 -5.53
CA ASN A 69 43.79 -44.87 -5.09
C ASN A 69 43.16 -43.47 -4.97
N LYS A 70 41.93 -43.25 -5.36
CA LYS A 70 41.21 -42.04 -4.99
C LYS A 70 40.73 -42.17 -3.55
N LYS A 71 41.58 -41.75 -2.62
CA LYS A 71 41.09 -41.24 -1.35
C LYS A 71 40.19 -40.06 -1.71
N THR A 72 38.92 -40.30 -1.86
CA THR A 72 37.94 -39.22 -1.88
C THR A 72 38.20 -38.40 -0.63
N PRO A 73 38.47 -37.09 -0.72
CA PRO A 73 38.39 -36.26 0.44
C PRO A 73 36.99 -36.47 0.99
N ILE A 74 36.90 -37.14 2.14
CA ILE A 74 35.67 -37.10 2.91
C ILE A 74 35.57 -35.63 3.32
N PHE A 75 34.85 -34.84 2.52
CA PHE A 75 34.32 -33.62 3.04
C PHE A 75 33.47 -34.06 4.23
N LYS A 76 34.05 -33.96 5.41
CA LYS A 76 33.25 -33.98 6.63
C LYS A 76 32.25 -32.85 6.43
N LEU A 77 31.06 -33.21 6.01
CA LEU A 77 29.91 -32.37 6.08
C LEU A 77 29.72 -32.04 7.56
N TYR A 78 30.51 -31.08 8.04
CA TYR A 78 30.24 -30.38 9.28
C TYR A 78 28.84 -29.85 9.17
N PRO A 79 28.08 -29.93 10.16
CA PRO A 79 26.75 -30.48 10.14
C PRO A 79 25.83 -29.61 9.28
N VAL A 80 25.40 -30.12 8.15
CA VAL A 80 24.20 -29.67 7.40
C VAL A 80 23.02 -29.41 8.34
N ARG A 81 23.00 -29.97 9.52
CA ARG A 81 22.03 -29.67 10.58
C ARG A 81 22.01 -28.20 11.00
N TRP A 82 23.12 -27.50 11.01
CA TRP A 82 23.17 -26.07 11.35
C TRP A 82 22.75 -25.18 10.17
N SER A 83 23.11 -25.54 8.95
CA SER A 83 22.67 -24.80 7.77
C SER A 83 21.16 -24.96 7.50
N ILE A 84 20.59 -26.14 7.78
CA ILE A 84 19.12 -26.34 7.75
C ILE A 84 18.44 -25.48 8.83
N GLY A 85 19.02 -25.41 10.04
CA GLY A 85 18.51 -24.56 11.11
C GLY A 85 18.53 -23.07 10.74
N ILE A 86 19.62 -22.61 10.12
CA ILE A 86 19.75 -21.21 9.66
C ILE A 86 18.77 -20.94 8.52
N ALA A 87 18.65 -21.84 7.52
CA ALA A 87 17.71 -21.67 6.44
C ALA A 87 16.26 -21.66 6.95
N ALA A 88 15.91 -22.58 7.85
CA ALA A 88 14.59 -22.62 8.47
C ALA A 88 14.28 -21.37 9.30
N SER A 89 15.28 -20.83 10.05
CA SER A 89 15.11 -19.59 10.80
C SER A 89 14.95 -18.37 9.90
N ILE A 90 15.64 -18.29 8.76
CA ILE A 90 15.47 -17.22 7.76
C ILE A 90 14.08 -17.29 7.14
N VAL A 91 13.62 -18.48 6.74
CA VAL A 91 12.27 -18.67 6.19
C VAL A 91 11.21 -18.36 7.25
N PHE A 92 11.43 -18.78 8.50
CA PHE A 92 10.53 -18.46 9.61
C PHE A 92 10.49 -16.95 9.92
N LEU A 93 11.65 -16.29 9.98
CA LEU A 93 11.74 -14.84 10.20
C LEU A 93 11.14 -14.06 9.03
N PHE A 94 11.37 -14.49 7.79
CA PHE A 94 10.75 -13.88 6.61
C PHE A 94 9.24 -14.10 6.57
N GLY A 95 8.77 -15.29 6.92
CA GLY A 95 7.36 -15.61 7.08
C GLY A 95 6.73 -14.78 8.21
N LEU A 96 7.40 -14.69 9.36
CA LEU A 96 6.96 -13.86 10.48
C LEU A 96 6.93 -12.37 10.10
N PHE A 97 7.95 -11.86 9.44
CA PHE A 97 8.02 -10.49 8.92
C PHE A 97 6.91 -10.21 7.90
N SER A 98 6.59 -11.17 7.03
CA SER A 98 5.49 -11.06 6.05
C SER A 98 4.11 -11.07 6.71
N ILE A 99 3.93 -11.82 7.80
CA ILE A 99 2.68 -11.86 8.58
C ILE A 99 2.54 -10.61 9.48
N LEU A 100 3.64 -10.09 9.99
CA LEU A 100 3.70 -8.86 10.79
C LEU A 100 3.83 -7.59 9.94
N GLY A 101 3.99 -7.72 8.63
CA GLY A 101 4.05 -6.61 7.69
C GLY A 101 2.78 -5.76 7.81
N ASN A 102 2.96 -4.47 8.15
CA ASN A 102 1.86 -3.51 8.21
C ASN A 102 1.33 -3.28 6.79
N ASN A 103 0.11 -3.77 6.52
CA ASN A 103 -0.64 -3.41 5.31
C ASN A 103 -1.44 -2.13 5.59
N ASP A 104 -0.72 -1.05 5.88
CA ASP A 104 -1.34 0.24 6.12
C ASP A 104 -1.67 0.91 4.79
N ILE A 105 -2.94 1.26 4.62
CA ILE A 105 -3.42 2.08 3.51
C ILE A 105 -3.34 3.52 3.96
N ILE A 106 -2.73 4.37 3.13
CA ILE A 106 -2.55 5.79 3.37
C ILE A 106 -3.27 6.58 2.28
N TYR A 107 -4.12 7.51 2.69
CA TYR A 107 -4.71 8.52 1.81
C TYR A 107 -4.30 9.90 2.28
N GLU A 108 -3.82 10.68 1.34
CA GLU A 108 -3.38 12.07 1.57
C GLU A 108 -4.05 13.01 0.57
N THR A 109 -4.21 14.26 0.99
CA THR A 109 -4.64 15.38 0.16
C THR A 109 -3.56 16.45 0.10
N ASN A 110 -3.45 17.09 -1.05
CA ASN A 110 -2.58 18.24 -1.27
C ASN A 110 -3.24 19.55 -0.84
N PHE A 111 -2.57 20.67 -1.08
CA PHE A 111 -3.12 22.01 -0.88
C PHE A 111 -4.36 22.20 -1.77
N GLY A 112 -5.44 22.70 -1.20
CA GLY A 112 -6.70 22.94 -1.90
C GLY A 112 -7.42 21.69 -2.43
N GLU A 113 -6.91 20.50 -2.13
CA GLU A 113 -7.50 19.23 -2.56
C GLU A 113 -8.48 18.71 -1.51
N THR A 114 -9.64 18.27 -1.96
CA THR A 114 -10.55 17.43 -1.18
C THR A 114 -10.67 16.06 -1.85
N LYS A 115 -10.79 14.98 -1.05
CA LYS A 115 -10.86 13.62 -1.57
C LYS A 115 -11.93 12.81 -0.88
N THR A 116 -12.81 12.20 -1.65
CA THR A 116 -13.81 11.25 -1.12
C THR A 116 -13.26 9.84 -1.21
N ILE A 117 -13.32 9.12 -0.11
CA ILE A 117 -12.81 7.76 0.06
C ILE A 117 -13.95 6.89 0.58
N THR A 118 -14.16 5.74 -0.05
CA THR A 118 -15.03 4.69 0.50
C THR A 118 -14.16 3.66 1.20
N LEU A 119 -14.45 3.43 2.48
CA LEU A 119 -13.74 2.47 3.31
C LEU A 119 -14.28 1.04 3.08
N LEU A 120 -13.62 0.06 3.67
CA LEU A 120 -13.93 -1.38 3.48
C LEU A 120 -15.27 -1.83 4.09
N ASP A 121 -15.93 -0.98 4.85
CA ASP A 121 -17.24 -1.18 5.47
C ASP A 121 -18.32 -0.29 4.86
N ASP A 122 -18.09 0.21 3.64
CA ASP A 122 -18.94 1.15 2.88
C ASP A 122 -19.09 2.54 3.53
N SER A 123 -18.44 2.81 4.65
CA SER A 123 -18.36 4.15 5.24
C SER A 123 -17.65 5.10 4.29
N GLN A 124 -18.11 6.35 4.24
CA GLN A 124 -17.51 7.38 3.40
C GLN A 124 -16.74 8.38 4.26
N VAL A 125 -15.56 8.76 3.79
CA VAL A 125 -14.72 9.81 4.38
C VAL A 125 -14.46 10.86 3.30
N ILE A 126 -14.76 12.12 3.59
CA ILE A 126 -14.32 13.24 2.77
C ILE A 126 -13.15 13.87 3.52
N LEU A 127 -11.98 13.85 2.90
CA LEU A 127 -10.74 14.37 3.45
C LEU A 127 -10.53 15.81 2.95
N ASN A 128 -10.31 16.75 3.87
CA ASN A 128 -10.05 18.15 3.54
C ASN A 128 -8.59 18.36 3.12
N SER A 129 -8.24 19.57 2.68
CA SER A 129 -6.89 19.95 2.24
C SER A 129 -5.82 19.67 3.30
N LYS A 130 -4.63 19.20 2.87
CA LYS A 130 -3.47 18.89 3.72
C LYS A 130 -3.78 17.96 4.89
N SER A 131 -4.57 16.92 4.62
CA SER A 131 -4.99 15.94 5.60
C SER A 131 -4.58 14.53 5.18
N THR A 132 -4.36 13.69 6.18
CA THR A 132 -3.91 12.30 5.99
C THR A 132 -4.74 11.36 6.84
N ILE A 133 -5.19 10.26 6.27
CA ILE A 133 -5.72 9.11 7.02
C ILE A 133 -4.89 7.88 6.77
N VAL A 134 -4.72 7.08 7.82
CA VAL A 134 -3.99 5.81 7.78
C VAL A 134 -4.83 4.74 8.49
N PHE A 135 -5.01 3.59 7.85
CA PHE A 135 -5.65 2.44 8.49
C PHE A 135 -5.07 1.12 7.97
N ASN A 136 -5.20 0.07 8.79
CA ASN A 136 -4.70 -1.25 8.42
C ASN A 136 -5.82 -2.10 7.83
N GLU A 137 -5.66 -2.53 6.57
CA GLU A 137 -6.63 -3.32 5.83
C GLU A 137 -6.90 -4.67 6.48
N ASN A 138 -5.86 -5.36 6.93
CA ASN A 138 -5.99 -6.71 7.51
C ASN A 138 -6.76 -6.71 8.83
N ASN A 139 -6.68 -5.62 9.57
CA ASN A 139 -7.33 -5.47 10.86
C ASN A 139 -8.73 -4.87 10.78
N TRP A 140 -9.12 -4.30 9.63
CA TRP A 140 -10.37 -3.56 9.47
C TRP A 140 -11.62 -4.35 9.87
N LYS A 141 -11.70 -5.61 9.48
CA LYS A 141 -12.84 -6.49 9.83
C LYS A 141 -12.99 -6.74 11.33
N LYS A 142 -11.89 -6.66 12.08
CA LYS A 142 -11.88 -6.88 13.55
C LYS A 142 -12.04 -5.57 14.31
N SER A 143 -11.49 -4.50 13.78
CA SER A 143 -11.41 -3.21 14.44
C SER A 143 -11.43 -2.11 13.39
N ARG A 144 -12.55 -1.41 13.24
CA ARG A 144 -12.72 -0.27 12.33
C ARG A 144 -12.02 0.95 12.92
N GLN A 145 -10.69 0.98 12.82
CA GLN A 145 -9.86 2.06 13.37
C GLN A 145 -9.00 2.70 12.29
N LEU A 146 -8.93 4.01 12.31
CA LEU A 146 -8.01 4.80 11.49
C LEU A 146 -7.35 5.90 12.32
N THR A 147 -6.24 6.41 11.81
CA THR A 147 -5.57 7.59 12.35
C THR A 147 -5.78 8.75 11.39
N LEU A 148 -6.12 9.92 11.93
CA LEU A 148 -6.30 11.16 11.18
C LEU A 148 -5.29 12.23 11.65
N ASP A 149 -4.60 12.84 10.70
CA ASP A 149 -3.91 14.14 10.85
C ASP A 149 -4.54 15.14 9.88
N GLY A 150 -5.16 16.19 10.36
CA GLY A 150 -5.88 17.16 9.55
C GLY A 150 -7.39 17.17 9.79
N GLU A 151 -8.18 17.38 8.74
CA GLU A 151 -9.64 17.50 8.82
C GLU A 151 -10.34 16.50 7.90
N ALA A 152 -11.34 15.81 8.44
CA ALA A 152 -12.17 14.90 7.67
C ALA A 152 -13.62 14.90 8.15
N TYR A 153 -14.54 14.76 7.19
CA TYR A 153 -15.94 14.48 7.42
C TYR A 153 -16.26 13.02 7.18
N PHE A 154 -16.89 12.41 8.15
CA PHE A 154 -17.19 10.99 8.19
C PHE A 154 -18.69 10.75 8.07
N LYS A 155 -19.08 9.83 7.17
CA LYS A 155 -20.40 9.20 7.11
C LYS A 155 -20.21 7.74 7.39
N VAL A 156 -20.33 7.36 8.65
CA VAL A 156 -20.04 5.99 9.11
C VAL A 156 -21.28 5.14 9.03
N GLU A 157 -21.16 4.00 8.35
CA GLU A 157 -22.22 2.99 8.27
C GLU A 157 -22.47 2.34 9.65
N LYS A 158 -23.76 2.05 9.93
CA LYS A 158 -24.16 1.42 11.18
C LYS A 158 -23.52 0.04 11.35
N GLY A 159 -23.00 -0.23 12.53
CA GLY A 159 -22.35 -1.50 12.79
C GLY A 159 -21.52 -1.53 14.08
N ASN A 160 -20.42 -2.27 14.03
CA ASN A 160 -19.45 -2.33 15.11
C ASN A 160 -18.81 -0.95 15.36
N THR A 161 -18.12 -0.84 16.47
CA THR A 161 -17.39 0.37 16.86
C THR A 161 -16.44 0.84 15.74
N PHE A 162 -16.52 2.13 15.40
CA PHE A 162 -15.64 2.82 14.48
C PHE A 162 -14.85 3.89 15.26
N THR A 163 -13.54 3.91 15.17
CA THR A 163 -12.69 4.82 15.94
C THR A 163 -11.76 5.62 15.01
N VAL A 164 -11.77 6.94 15.21
CA VAL A 164 -10.80 7.88 14.63
C VAL A 164 -9.81 8.27 15.72
N ASN A 165 -8.56 7.86 15.58
CA ASN A 165 -7.48 8.25 16.45
C ASN A 165 -6.80 9.52 15.92
N THR A 166 -6.44 10.44 16.78
CA THR A 166 -5.66 11.63 16.45
C THR A 166 -4.63 11.89 17.53
N ASN A 167 -3.68 12.80 17.27
CA ASN A 167 -2.70 13.20 18.28
C ASN A 167 -3.32 13.95 19.47
N ASN A 168 -4.53 14.49 19.31
CA ASN A 168 -5.19 15.32 20.31
C ASN A 168 -6.28 14.59 21.11
N GLY A 169 -6.71 13.40 20.65
CA GLY A 169 -7.78 12.62 21.25
C GLY A 169 -8.31 11.56 20.30
N SER A 170 -9.31 10.81 20.73
CA SER A 170 -9.99 9.81 19.91
C SER A 170 -11.48 10.04 19.84
N VAL A 171 -12.09 9.63 18.70
CA VAL A 171 -13.51 9.77 18.42
C VAL A 171 -14.08 8.40 18.11
N THR A 172 -15.12 7.98 18.81
CA THR A 172 -15.71 6.65 18.67
C THR A 172 -17.20 6.75 18.39
N VAL A 173 -17.66 5.97 17.40
CA VAL A 173 -19.06 5.99 16.93
C VAL A 173 -19.56 4.58 16.56
N LEU A 174 -20.87 4.41 16.35
CA LEU A 174 -21.51 3.17 15.90
C LEU A 174 -22.23 3.30 14.54
N GLY A 175 -22.37 4.54 14.04
CA GLY A 175 -23.09 4.84 12.79
C GLY A 175 -23.57 6.28 12.85
N THR A 176 -22.80 7.22 12.31
CA THR A 176 -22.86 8.62 12.70
C THR A 176 -22.30 9.48 11.56
N GLN A 177 -22.80 10.70 11.42
CA GLN A 177 -22.18 11.72 10.58
C GLN A 177 -21.52 12.78 11.46
N PHE A 178 -20.22 12.98 11.29
CA PHE A 178 -19.44 13.89 12.13
C PHE A 178 -18.21 14.43 11.40
N ASN A 179 -17.71 15.57 11.85
CA ASN A 179 -16.46 16.15 11.41
C ASN A 179 -15.42 16.09 12.51
N VAL A 180 -14.19 15.79 12.16
CA VAL A 180 -13.02 15.87 13.04
C VAL A 180 -11.99 16.77 12.38
N ASN A 181 -11.54 17.80 13.07
CA ASN A 181 -10.39 18.59 12.70
C ASN A 181 -9.35 18.48 13.81
N SER A 182 -8.23 17.87 13.52
CA SER A 182 -7.13 17.66 14.46
C SER A 182 -5.80 17.96 13.78
N LYS A 183 -5.28 19.14 14.05
CA LYS A 183 -3.99 19.61 13.50
C LYS A 183 -3.23 20.39 14.55
N ASN A 184 -1.96 20.07 14.76
CA ASN A 184 -1.14 20.67 15.82
C ASN A 184 -1.85 20.56 17.19
N ASP A 185 -2.08 21.69 17.86
CA ASP A 185 -2.78 21.82 19.15
C ASP A 185 -4.27 22.13 19.02
N PHE A 186 -4.80 22.15 17.79
CA PHE A 186 -6.22 22.35 17.52
C PHE A 186 -6.95 21.01 17.38
N PHE A 187 -8.05 20.89 18.13
CA PHE A 187 -8.94 19.74 18.03
C PHE A 187 -10.39 20.21 18.08
N ASP A 188 -11.17 19.88 17.07
CA ASP A 188 -12.58 20.25 16.94
C ASP A 188 -13.39 19.10 16.37
N VAL A 189 -14.41 18.65 17.11
CA VAL A 189 -15.32 17.60 16.70
C VAL A 189 -16.75 18.10 16.71
N VAL A 190 -17.46 17.90 15.62
CA VAL A 190 -18.87 18.28 15.47
C VAL A 190 -19.69 17.04 15.10
N CYS A 191 -20.79 16.80 15.84
CA CYS A 191 -21.77 15.77 15.53
C CYS A 191 -22.90 16.36 14.68
N TYR A 192 -23.17 15.77 13.51
CA TYR A 192 -24.28 16.14 12.61
C TYR A 192 -25.46 15.16 12.72
N GLU A 193 -25.15 13.86 12.87
CA GLU A 193 -26.17 12.82 12.99
C GLU A 193 -25.69 11.71 13.94
N GLY A 194 -26.59 11.14 14.73
CA GLY A 194 -26.28 10.02 15.62
C GLY A 194 -25.68 10.45 16.95
N LYS A 195 -24.65 9.76 17.43
CA LYS A 195 -24.03 9.98 18.72
C LYS A 195 -22.52 9.76 18.61
N VAL A 196 -21.74 10.71 19.07
CA VAL A 196 -20.26 10.68 19.01
C VAL A 196 -19.71 10.66 20.45
N SER A 197 -18.86 9.68 20.75
CA SER A 197 -18.04 9.69 21.98
C SER A 197 -16.66 10.24 21.65
N VAL A 198 -16.23 11.28 22.34
CA VAL A 198 -14.92 11.91 22.20
C VAL A 198 -14.12 11.69 23.48
N THR A 199 -12.98 11.05 23.38
CA THR A 199 -12.04 10.86 24.51
C THR A 199 -10.90 11.84 24.39
N LEU A 200 -10.78 12.73 25.38
CA LEU A 200 -9.67 13.66 25.54
C LEU A 200 -8.91 13.32 26.82
N GLU A 201 -7.63 12.96 26.67
CA GLU A 201 -6.82 12.48 27.80
C GLU A 201 -7.49 11.30 28.49
N SER A 202 -8.11 11.48 29.65
CA SER A 202 -8.84 10.42 30.39
C SER A 202 -10.33 10.72 30.54
N SER A 203 -10.82 11.78 29.88
CA SER A 203 -12.22 12.23 29.99
C SER A 203 -13.01 11.90 28.75
N GLU A 204 -14.17 11.28 28.93
CA GLU A 204 -15.13 10.98 27.85
C GLU A 204 -16.20 12.07 27.76
N HIS A 205 -16.46 12.52 26.54
CA HIS A 205 -17.48 13.52 26.23
C HIS A 205 -18.42 12.99 25.14
N ILE A 206 -19.71 13.01 25.42
CA ILE A 206 -20.73 12.58 24.46
C ILE A 206 -21.26 13.81 23.73
N LEU A 207 -21.31 13.71 22.38
CA LEU A 207 -21.92 14.73 21.52
C LEU A 207 -23.18 14.14 20.85
N LEU A 208 -24.26 14.91 20.94
CA LEU A 208 -25.50 14.69 20.19
C LEU A 208 -25.51 15.58 18.94
N PRO A 209 -26.46 15.39 17.99
CA PRO A 209 -26.57 16.22 16.81
C PRO A 209 -26.58 17.72 17.15
N THR A 210 -25.84 18.52 16.41
CA THR A 210 -25.58 19.96 16.61
C THR A 210 -24.68 20.31 17.80
N GLU A 211 -24.10 19.34 18.48
CA GLU A 211 -23.10 19.60 19.51
C GLU A 211 -21.67 19.52 18.98
N ARG A 212 -20.83 20.29 19.61
CA ARG A 212 -19.38 20.41 19.31
C ARG A 212 -18.58 20.30 20.59
N ILE A 213 -17.42 19.67 20.50
CA ILE A 213 -16.33 19.84 21.47
C ILE A 213 -15.10 20.37 20.77
N ARG A 214 -14.47 21.38 21.35
CA ARG A 214 -13.25 21.99 20.84
C ARG A 214 -12.22 22.07 21.95
N LYS A 215 -10.97 21.69 21.64
CA LYS A 215 -9.81 21.85 22.53
C LYS A 215 -8.82 22.80 21.87
N ILE A 216 -8.52 23.90 22.54
CA ILE A 216 -7.54 24.92 22.15
C ILE A 216 -6.63 25.15 23.35
N ASN A 217 -5.32 25.18 23.17
CA ASN A 217 -4.35 25.33 24.22
C ASN A 217 -4.59 24.40 25.43
N GLY A 218 -4.94 23.13 25.14
CA GLY A 218 -5.18 22.13 26.17
C GLY A 218 -6.56 22.22 26.86
N ASN A 219 -7.36 23.25 26.65
CA ASN A 219 -8.63 23.45 27.32
C ASN A 219 -9.82 22.99 26.46
N PRO A 220 -10.51 21.88 26.82
CA PRO A 220 -11.70 21.46 26.10
C PRO A 220 -12.92 22.32 26.48
N SER A 221 -13.74 22.65 25.50
CA SER A 221 -15.03 23.33 25.71
C SER A 221 -16.11 22.69 24.84
N LYS A 222 -17.26 22.40 25.45
CA LYS A 222 -18.45 21.92 24.74
C LYS A 222 -19.37 23.10 24.42
N SER A 223 -19.91 23.13 23.19
CA SER A 223 -20.81 24.19 22.73
C SER A 223 -21.77 23.67 21.67
N SER A 224 -22.77 24.47 21.30
CA SER A 224 -23.62 24.19 20.15
C SER A 224 -22.89 24.55 18.86
N ALA A 225 -22.88 23.61 17.88
CA ALA A 225 -22.47 23.88 16.53
C ALA A 225 -23.57 24.63 15.74
N THR A 226 -23.25 25.08 14.53
CA THR A 226 -24.23 25.64 13.60
C THR A 226 -25.17 24.54 13.07
N GLN A 227 -26.42 24.87 12.75
CA GLN A 227 -27.46 23.95 12.29
C GLN A 227 -27.28 23.50 10.81
N PHE A 228 -26.05 23.21 10.39
CA PHE A 228 -25.79 22.63 9.08
C PHE A 228 -25.86 21.09 9.16
N SER A 229 -26.28 20.45 8.08
CA SER A 229 -26.32 18.98 7.99
C SER A 229 -24.96 18.34 7.75
N LYS A 230 -23.95 19.15 7.39
CA LYS A 230 -22.55 18.75 7.12
C LYS A 230 -21.63 19.97 7.27
N PRO A 231 -20.32 19.78 7.34
CA PRO A 231 -19.37 20.91 7.38
C PRO A 231 -19.39 21.69 6.06
N THR A 232 -19.38 23.02 6.15
CA THR A 232 -19.47 23.91 4.98
C THR A 232 -18.30 23.78 4.01
N TRP A 233 -17.12 23.37 4.49
CA TRP A 233 -15.94 23.17 3.65
C TRP A 233 -16.16 22.08 2.57
N VAL A 234 -17.07 21.14 2.79
CA VAL A 234 -17.46 20.12 1.78
C VAL A 234 -18.13 20.80 0.56
N ASP A 235 -18.74 21.95 0.77
CA ASP A 235 -19.38 22.76 -0.28
C ASP A 235 -18.48 23.93 -0.75
N GLY A 236 -17.21 23.95 -0.37
CA GLY A 236 -16.24 24.92 -0.84
C GLY A 236 -16.17 26.22 -0.03
N GLU A 237 -16.57 26.19 1.24
CA GLU A 237 -16.51 27.36 2.13
C GLU A 237 -16.09 26.97 3.56
N SER A 238 -14.96 27.44 4.04
CA SER A 238 -14.52 27.24 5.43
C SER A 238 -15.17 28.24 6.37
N THR A 239 -15.91 27.75 7.38
CA THR A 239 -16.62 28.58 8.37
C THR A 239 -16.04 28.40 9.76
N PHE A 240 -15.79 29.54 10.42
CA PHE A 240 -15.22 29.60 11.75
C PHE A 240 -16.15 30.34 12.71
N LYS A 241 -16.25 29.89 13.95
CA LYS A 241 -16.98 30.54 15.01
C LYS A 241 -16.10 30.60 16.25
N SER A 242 -15.72 31.83 16.63
CA SER A 242 -14.86 32.12 17.78
C SER A 242 -13.58 31.28 17.78
N VAL A 243 -12.79 31.40 16.71
CA VAL A 243 -11.53 30.67 16.54
C VAL A 243 -10.36 31.64 16.51
N PRO A 244 -9.26 31.41 17.26
CA PRO A 244 -8.05 32.20 17.12
C PRO A 244 -7.54 32.26 15.70
N ILE A 245 -7.11 33.47 15.27
CA ILE A 245 -6.76 33.73 13.86
C ILE A 245 -5.64 32.79 13.32
N ARG A 246 -4.70 32.37 14.18
CA ARG A 246 -3.65 31.43 13.79
C ARG A 246 -4.17 30.13 13.14
N TYR A 247 -5.31 29.61 13.57
CA TYR A 247 -5.91 28.40 12.97
C TYR A 247 -6.63 28.70 11.67
N VAL A 248 -7.20 29.93 11.53
CA VAL A 248 -7.78 30.40 10.27
C VAL A 248 -6.68 30.64 9.24
N ILE A 249 -5.54 31.19 9.65
CA ILE A 249 -4.34 31.36 8.83
C ILE A 249 -3.87 29.98 8.32
N THR A 250 -3.75 28.99 9.21
CA THR A 250 -3.38 27.62 8.80
C THR A 250 -4.36 27.04 7.78
N ALA A 251 -5.67 27.30 7.95
CA ALA A 251 -6.67 26.85 6.98
C ALA A 251 -6.53 27.54 5.61
N LEU A 252 -6.26 28.86 5.60
CA LEU A 252 -5.97 29.60 4.36
C LEU A 252 -4.71 29.09 3.67
N GLU A 253 -3.63 28.84 4.42
CA GLU A 253 -2.38 28.29 3.90
C GLU A 253 -2.58 26.92 3.27
N ASN A 254 -3.33 26.04 3.94
CA ASN A 254 -3.64 24.71 3.44
C ASN A 254 -4.56 24.74 2.21
N GLN A 255 -5.51 25.68 2.18
CA GLN A 255 -6.45 25.77 1.05
C GLN A 255 -5.78 26.36 -0.20
N TYR A 256 -4.96 27.39 -0.05
CA TYR A 256 -4.48 28.16 -1.19
C TYR A 256 -2.99 27.95 -1.54
N ASN A 257 -2.29 27.09 -0.80
CA ASN A 257 -0.85 26.87 -0.97
C ASN A 257 -0.04 28.18 -0.87
N ILE A 258 -0.36 28.98 0.14
CA ILE A 258 0.30 30.24 0.45
C ILE A 258 0.98 30.14 1.81
N LYS A 259 1.85 31.11 2.13
CA LYS A 259 2.45 31.29 3.42
C LYS A 259 2.13 32.69 3.95
N ILE A 260 1.68 32.76 5.20
CA ILE A 260 1.24 34.00 5.83
C ILE A 260 2.17 34.29 7.04
N ASP A 261 2.97 35.33 6.92
CA ASP A 261 3.78 35.87 8.00
C ASP A 261 2.87 36.68 8.95
N SER A 262 2.63 36.13 10.14
CA SER A 262 1.78 36.70 11.19
C SER A 262 2.56 37.18 12.40
N GLU A 263 3.89 37.29 12.34
CA GLU A 263 4.72 37.71 13.49
C GLU A 263 4.38 39.10 14.05
N SER A 264 3.79 39.97 13.21
CA SER A 264 3.46 41.34 13.58
C SER A 264 2.05 41.53 14.16
N ILE A 265 1.29 40.45 14.37
CA ILE A 265 -0.09 40.50 14.88
C ILE A 265 -0.25 39.61 16.12
N ASP A 266 -1.29 39.91 16.92
CA ASP A 266 -1.74 38.97 17.96
C ASP A 266 -2.50 37.81 17.32
N ASP A 267 -1.89 36.66 17.20
CA ASP A 267 -2.42 35.45 16.59
C ASP A 267 -3.51 34.76 17.43
N SER A 268 -3.71 35.22 18.68
CA SER A 268 -4.81 34.80 19.55
C SER A 268 -6.11 35.54 19.28
N THR A 269 -6.08 36.62 18.47
CA THR A 269 -7.26 37.38 18.05
C THR A 269 -8.35 36.43 17.49
N VAL A 270 -9.57 36.59 18.02
CA VAL A 270 -10.67 35.66 17.68
C VAL A 270 -11.38 36.11 16.41
N PHE A 271 -11.54 35.18 15.48
CA PHE A 271 -12.28 35.36 14.24
C PHE A 271 -13.59 34.57 14.26
N SER A 272 -14.65 35.17 13.70
CA SER A 272 -15.92 34.52 13.36
C SER A 272 -16.34 34.99 11.98
N GLY A 273 -16.47 34.06 11.05
CA GLY A 273 -16.78 34.34 9.64
C GLY A 273 -16.48 33.12 8.78
N SER A 274 -16.51 33.29 7.46
CA SER A 274 -16.18 32.26 6.51
C SER A 274 -15.32 32.78 5.37
N PHE A 275 -14.65 31.87 4.64
CA PHE A 275 -13.99 32.22 3.40
C PHE A 275 -14.25 31.16 2.32
N PRO A 276 -14.41 31.57 1.04
CA PRO A 276 -14.61 30.63 -0.08
C PRO A 276 -13.31 29.92 -0.44
N HIS A 277 -13.38 28.78 -1.14
CA HIS A 277 -12.22 28.02 -1.57
C HIS A 277 -11.75 28.34 -3.00
N ASP A 278 -12.54 29.06 -3.76
CA ASP A 278 -12.31 29.34 -5.18
C ASP A 278 -11.65 30.70 -5.46
N ASN A 279 -11.60 31.59 -4.44
CA ASN A 279 -11.08 32.95 -4.63
C ASN A 279 -10.24 33.44 -3.46
N LEU A 280 -8.91 33.34 -3.61
CA LEU A 280 -7.95 33.79 -2.61
C LEU A 280 -8.12 35.27 -2.22
N ASN A 281 -8.40 36.16 -3.18
CA ASN A 281 -8.52 37.58 -2.87
C ASN A 281 -9.73 37.85 -1.97
N ILE A 282 -10.87 37.25 -2.28
CA ILE A 282 -12.08 37.33 -1.45
C ILE A 282 -11.79 36.72 -0.08
N ALA A 283 -11.15 35.59 0.00
CA ALA A 283 -10.82 34.92 1.25
C ALA A 283 -9.95 35.83 2.16
N LEU A 284 -8.90 36.45 1.61
CA LEU A 284 -8.02 37.36 2.38
C LEU A 284 -8.77 38.62 2.86
N ILE A 285 -9.54 39.24 1.98
CA ILE A 285 -10.36 40.42 2.35
C ILE A 285 -11.33 40.05 3.47
N THR A 286 -12.11 38.95 3.29
CA THR A 286 -13.13 38.56 4.26
C THR A 286 -12.54 38.26 5.63
N VAL A 287 -11.36 37.65 5.71
CA VAL A 287 -10.74 37.29 6.99
C VAL A 287 -10.05 38.49 7.63
N PHE A 288 -9.21 39.21 6.88
CA PHE A 288 -8.33 40.21 7.46
C PHE A 288 -8.99 41.55 7.62
N ASP A 289 -9.86 42.00 6.71
CA ASP A 289 -10.58 43.28 6.87
C ASP A 289 -11.57 43.25 8.04
N ALA A 290 -12.19 42.06 8.29
CA ALA A 290 -13.07 41.87 9.45
C ALA A 290 -12.34 42.08 10.80
N LEU A 291 -11.02 41.95 10.82
CA LEU A 291 -10.17 42.15 12.00
C LEU A 291 -9.38 43.46 11.94
N ASN A 292 -9.63 44.33 10.95
CA ASN A 292 -8.86 45.55 10.67
C ASN A 292 -7.34 45.30 10.49
N MET A 293 -6.98 44.11 10.00
CA MET A 293 -5.61 43.74 9.69
C MET A 293 -5.31 44.06 8.23
N LYS A 294 -4.16 44.70 7.99
CA LYS A 294 -3.67 44.94 6.63
C LYS A 294 -2.75 43.83 6.19
N TYR A 295 -2.66 43.59 4.90
CA TYR A 295 -1.73 42.64 4.36
C TYR A 295 -1.05 43.14 3.09
N ASN A 296 0.20 42.71 2.89
CA ASN A 296 0.95 42.93 1.66
C ASN A 296 1.24 41.58 1.02
N LYS A 297 0.99 41.46 -0.28
CA LYS A 297 1.45 40.33 -1.08
C LYS A 297 2.88 40.62 -1.56
N ASN A 298 3.88 39.94 -0.99
CA ASN A 298 5.26 40.07 -1.43
C ASN A 298 5.48 39.40 -2.77
N ASP A 299 4.74 38.28 -3.01
CA ASP A 299 4.64 37.57 -4.27
C ASP A 299 3.31 36.79 -4.29
N ASN A 300 3.16 35.87 -5.28
CA ASN A 300 1.92 35.08 -5.44
C ASN A 300 1.66 34.10 -4.28
N ARG A 301 2.63 33.83 -3.41
CA ARG A 301 2.52 32.85 -2.33
C ARG A 301 2.84 33.38 -0.94
N ASN A 302 3.56 34.49 -0.84
CA ASN A 302 3.98 35.03 0.45
C ASN A 302 3.20 36.28 0.80
N ILE A 303 2.49 36.25 1.91
CA ILE A 303 1.66 37.31 2.41
C ILE A 303 2.20 37.72 3.78
N LYS A 304 2.35 39.02 4.00
CA LYS A 304 2.78 39.55 5.29
C LYS A 304 1.65 40.41 5.92
N LEU A 305 1.24 40.01 7.14
CA LEU A 305 0.25 40.72 7.91
C LEU A 305 0.90 41.89 8.69
N ARG A 306 0.10 42.91 8.95
CA ARG A 306 0.42 44.03 9.83
C ARG A 306 -0.88 44.68 10.33
N TYR A 307 -0.81 45.33 11.46
CA TYR A 307 -1.89 46.21 11.91
C TYR A 307 -1.98 47.49 11.10
#